data_63e0830d09bbde928646f58edc045c93
#
_entry.id   63e0830d09bbde928646f58edc045c93
#
_cell.length_a   1.000
_cell.length_b   1.000
_cell.length_c   1.000
_cell.angle_alpha   90.00
_cell.angle_beta   90.00
_cell.angle_gamma   90.00
#
_symmetry.space_group_name_H-M   'P 1'
#
loop_
_entity.id
_entity.type
_entity.pdbx_description
1 polymer ?
#
loop_
_entity_poly.entity_id
_entity_poly.type
_entity_poly.pdbx_seq_one_letter_code
_entity_poly.pdbx_strand_id
1 'polypeptide(L)'
;MEEAVGDGKLRSIGISNYYTKEQVDEVLSFATIIPAVIQNENHLYYQNTELQDYVRQYNIVIESWYPFGGRGHTSEHFGNEVITELADKYGKSSAQIILRWQIQAGFIAIPGSSNPDHIAENYDVFDFELTDTEMQRIRNLDRQMRYENW
;
A
#
# COMPACT_ATOMS: atom_id res chain seq x y z
N MET A 1 -21.48 -5.26 -9.70
CA MET A 1 -20.92 -3.93 -9.37
C MET A 1 -20.95 -2.98 -10.55
N GLU A 2 -20.65 -3.39 -11.78
CA GLU A 2 -20.70 -2.54 -12.98
C GLU A 2 -22.09 -1.95 -13.23
N GLU A 3 -23.16 -2.72 -13.03
CA GLU A 3 -24.53 -2.24 -13.08
C GLU A 3 -24.78 -1.06 -12.10
N ALA A 4 -24.21 -1.15 -10.88
CA ALA A 4 -24.33 -0.08 -9.90
C ALA A 4 -23.55 1.20 -10.28
N VAL A 5 -22.49 1.05 -11.08
CA VAL A 5 -21.80 2.20 -11.69
C VAL A 5 -22.68 2.81 -12.78
N GLY A 6 -23.26 1.97 -13.65
CA GLY A 6 -24.20 2.42 -14.70
C GLY A 6 -25.43 3.15 -14.15
N ASP A 7 -25.93 2.71 -12.99
CA ASP A 7 -27.03 3.35 -12.26
C ASP A 7 -26.62 4.63 -11.51
N GLY A 8 -25.34 5.01 -11.54
CA GLY A 8 -24.83 6.17 -10.80
C GLY A 8 -24.74 6.00 -9.28
N LYS A 9 -24.90 4.76 -8.77
CA LYS A 9 -24.79 4.43 -7.34
C LYS A 9 -23.34 4.37 -6.84
N LEU A 10 -22.41 4.00 -7.73
CA LEU A 10 -20.97 3.93 -7.49
C LEU A 10 -20.23 4.77 -8.53
N ARG A 11 -19.10 5.36 -8.12
CA ARG A 11 -18.22 6.10 -9.04
C ARG A 11 -17.16 5.19 -9.66
N SER A 12 -16.67 4.22 -8.86
CA SER A 12 -15.63 3.29 -9.26
C SER A 12 -15.82 1.97 -8.51
N ILE A 13 -15.18 0.93 -9.03
CA ILE A 13 -15.16 -0.42 -8.44
C ILE A 13 -13.73 -0.90 -8.31
N GLY A 14 -13.50 -1.88 -7.45
CA GLY A 14 -12.21 -2.49 -7.22
C GLY A 14 -12.32 -3.99 -7.01
N ILE A 15 -11.16 -4.63 -6.96
CA ILE A 15 -11.00 -6.05 -6.62
C ILE A 15 -10.05 -6.18 -5.43
N SER A 16 -9.98 -7.35 -4.82
CA SER A 16 -9.14 -7.58 -3.63
C SER A 16 -8.50 -8.97 -3.70
N ASN A 17 -7.24 -9.05 -3.23
CA ASN A 17 -6.45 -10.29 -3.19
C ASN A 17 -6.12 -10.87 -4.58
N TYR A 18 -5.79 -10.00 -5.52
CA TYR A 18 -5.26 -10.34 -6.84
C TYR A 18 -3.77 -9.97 -6.86
N TYR A 19 -2.90 -10.96 -6.89
CA TYR A 19 -1.45 -10.78 -6.66
C TYR A 19 -0.61 -11.04 -7.91
N THR A 20 -1.17 -11.59 -8.98
CA THR A 20 -0.44 -11.89 -10.21
C THR A 20 -1.04 -11.20 -11.42
N LYS A 21 -0.22 -11.02 -12.45
CA LYS A 21 -0.65 -10.45 -13.75
C LYS A 21 -1.77 -11.28 -14.37
N GLU A 22 -1.65 -12.61 -14.30
CA GLU A 22 -2.61 -13.55 -14.87
C GLU A 22 -3.97 -13.42 -14.21
N GLN A 23 -4.00 -13.25 -12.88
CA GLN A 23 -5.25 -13.02 -12.15
C GLN A 23 -5.93 -11.71 -12.57
N VAL A 24 -5.14 -10.66 -12.76
CA VAL A 24 -5.66 -9.35 -13.22
C VAL A 24 -6.16 -9.48 -14.67
N ASP A 25 -5.41 -10.12 -15.54
CA ASP A 25 -5.79 -10.34 -16.95
C ASP A 25 -7.08 -11.13 -17.07
N GLU A 26 -7.29 -12.13 -16.21
CA GLU A 26 -8.54 -12.88 -16.16
C GLU A 26 -9.73 -11.93 -15.90
N VAL A 27 -9.61 -11.04 -14.89
CA VAL A 27 -10.67 -10.05 -14.61
C VAL A 27 -10.86 -9.10 -15.78
N LEU A 28 -9.78 -8.57 -16.34
CA LEU A 28 -9.85 -7.63 -17.47
C LEU A 28 -10.43 -8.26 -18.73
N SER A 29 -10.37 -9.59 -18.89
CA SER A 29 -10.90 -10.29 -20.05
C SER A 29 -12.43 -10.23 -20.17
N PHE A 30 -13.15 -10.06 -19.06
CA PHE A 30 -14.61 -9.99 -19.02
C PHE A 30 -15.16 -8.67 -18.44
N ALA A 31 -14.34 -7.89 -17.76
CA ALA A 31 -14.76 -6.61 -17.19
C ALA A 31 -15.07 -5.59 -18.29
N THR A 32 -16.21 -4.93 -18.21
CA THR A 32 -16.56 -3.79 -19.07
C THR A 32 -16.14 -2.46 -18.46
N ILE A 33 -15.97 -2.42 -17.14
CA ILE A 33 -15.44 -1.30 -16.40
C ILE A 33 -14.14 -1.76 -15.71
N ILE A 34 -13.02 -1.15 -16.07
CA ILE A 34 -11.73 -1.45 -15.46
C ILE A 34 -11.79 -1.12 -13.97
N PRO A 35 -11.39 -2.06 -13.07
CA PRO A 35 -11.27 -1.77 -11.65
C PRO A 35 -10.31 -0.60 -11.41
N ALA A 36 -10.70 0.35 -10.57
CA ALA A 36 -9.84 1.49 -10.24
C ALA A 36 -8.77 1.14 -9.18
N VAL A 37 -9.06 0.12 -8.36
CA VAL A 37 -8.24 -0.26 -7.20
C VAL A 37 -8.11 -1.78 -7.12
N ILE A 38 -6.91 -2.23 -6.73
CA ILE A 38 -6.68 -3.59 -6.24
C ILE A 38 -6.25 -3.47 -4.78
N GLN A 39 -7.08 -3.95 -3.84
CA GLN A 39 -6.72 -3.97 -2.43
C GLN A 39 -5.97 -5.25 -2.10
N ASN A 40 -4.68 -5.13 -1.81
CA ASN A 40 -3.79 -6.24 -1.51
C ASN A 40 -3.03 -6.05 -0.20
N GLU A 41 -2.57 -7.16 0.40
CA GLU A 41 -1.52 -7.10 1.40
C GLU A 41 -0.30 -6.39 0.79
N ASN A 42 0.15 -5.30 1.45
CA ASN A 42 1.29 -4.53 0.99
C ASN A 42 1.96 -3.80 2.15
N HIS A 43 3.23 -4.14 2.40
CA HIS A 43 4.02 -3.63 3.51
C HIS A 43 5.52 -3.75 3.20
N LEU A 44 6.41 -3.39 4.14
CA LEU A 44 7.87 -3.35 3.93
C LEU A 44 8.46 -4.63 3.34
N TYR A 45 7.94 -5.80 3.74
CA TYR A 45 8.49 -7.10 3.36
C TYR A 45 7.72 -7.80 2.23
N TYR A 46 6.61 -7.19 1.80
CA TYR A 46 5.85 -7.61 0.63
C TYR A 46 5.30 -6.39 -0.11
N GLN A 47 5.98 -5.94 -1.16
CA GLN A 47 5.75 -4.61 -1.73
C GLN A 47 4.93 -4.58 -3.02
N ASN A 48 4.56 -5.72 -3.58
CA ASN A 48 3.77 -5.82 -4.83
C ASN A 48 4.33 -5.01 -6.02
N THR A 49 5.61 -4.73 -6.07
CA THR A 49 6.19 -3.82 -7.07
C THR A 49 6.00 -4.28 -8.50
N GLU A 50 6.15 -5.57 -8.78
CA GLU A 50 5.90 -6.12 -10.12
C GLU A 50 4.44 -5.96 -10.56
N LEU A 51 3.50 -6.22 -9.67
CA LEU A 51 2.09 -6.05 -9.95
C LEU A 51 1.75 -4.57 -10.12
N GLN A 52 2.29 -3.69 -9.26
CA GLN A 52 2.08 -2.26 -9.36
C GLN A 52 2.56 -1.71 -10.71
N ASP A 53 3.74 -2.10 -11.15
CA ASP A 53 4.28 -1.67 -12.45
C ASP A 53 3.42 -2.18 -13.61
N TYR A 54 2.92 -3.41 -13.50
CA TYR A 54 2.05 -3.99 -14.50
C TYR A 54 0.70 -3.26 -14.61
N VAL A 55 0.03 -3.00 -13.48
CA VAL A 55 -1.33 -2.44 -13.50
C VAL A 55 -1.39 -0.94 -13.79
N ARG A 56 -0.27 -0.23 -13.71
CA ARG A 56 -0.18 1.21 -14.06
C ARG A 56 -0.69 1.51 -15.47
N GLN A 57 -0.45 0.63 -16.44
CA GLN A 57 -0.92 0.82 -17.82
C GLN A 57 -2.45 0.88 -17.94
N TYR A 58 -3.16 0.33 -16.95
CA TYR A 58 -4.62 0.35 -16.86
C TYR A 58 -5.15 1.45 -15.94
N ASN A 59 -4.29 2.30 -15.38
CA ASN A 59 -4.62 3.29 -14.35
C ASN A 59 -5.23 2.65 -13.07
N ILE A 60 -4.86 1.43 -12.74
CA ILE A 60 -5.24 0.74 -11.51
C ILE A 60 -4.22 1.10 -10.43
N VAL A 61 -4.70 1.43 -9.23
CA VAL A 61 -3.86 1.72 -8.06
C VAL A 61 -3.96 0.56 -7.06
N ILE A 62 -2.83 0.20 -6.43
CA ILE A 62 -2.83 -0.77 -5.34
C ILE A 62 -3.13 -0.04 -4.03
N GLU A 63 -4.14 -0.54 -3.31
CA GLU A 63 -4.48 -0.13 -1.95
C GLU A 63 -3.90 -1.13 -0.96
N SER A 64 -3.09 -0.61 -0.03
CA SER A 64 -2.33 -1.42 0.91
C SER A 64 -3.16 -1.70 2.17
N TRP A 65 -3.70 -2.90 2.32
CA TRP A 65 -4.10 -3.35 3.63
C TRP A 65 -2.88 -3.95 4.35
N TYR A 66 -2.86 -3.88 5.68
CA TYR A 66 -1.70 -4.17 6.52
C TYR A 66 -0.45 -3.30 6.22
N PRO A 67 -0.58 -1.96 6.06
CA PRO A 67 0.58 -1.11 5.76
C PRO A 67 1.72 -1.24 6.78
N PHE A 68 1.41 -1.66 8.02
CA PHE A 68 2.35 -1.91 9.12
C PHE A 68 2.59 -3.41 9.40
N GLY A 69 2.31 -4.31 8.45
CA GLY A 69 2.50 -5.74 8.58
C GLY A 69 1.40 -6.49 9.36
N GLY A 70 0.36 -5.80 9.80
CA GLY A 70 -0.79 -6.42 10.47
C GLY A 70 -0.53 -6.96 11.88
N ARG A 71 -1.42 -7.83 12.36
CA ARG A 71 -1.37 -8.33 13.74
C ARG A 71 -0.13 -9.20 13.98
N GLY A 72 0.63 -8.83 15.01
CA GLY A 72 1.82 -9.58 15.43
C GLY A 72 3.12 -9.17 14.73
N HIS A 73 3.07 -8.41 13.63
CA HIS A 73 4.25 -8.04 12.84
C HIS A 73 4.59 -6.55 12.91
N THR A 74 3.70 -5.71 13.44
CA THR A 74 3.89 -4.25 13.50
C THR A 74 5.19 -3.86 14.23
N SER A 75 5.55 -4.55 15.31
CA SER A 75 6.79 -4.26 16.05
C SER A 75 8.04 -4.55 15.24
N GLU A 76 8.03 -5.57 14.40
CA GLU A 76 9.14 -5.89 13.49
C GLU A 76 9.32 -4.79 12.43
N HIS A 77 8.20 -4.32 11.86
CA HIS A 77 8.22 -3.24 10.89
C HIS A 77 8.70 -1.92 11.48
N PHE A 78 8.19 -1.55 12.64
CA PHE A 78 8.55 -0.31 13.32
C PHE A 78 9.97 -0.31 13.85
N GLY A 79 10.51 -1.48 14.24
CA GLY A 79 11.87 -1.66 14.73
C GLY A 79 12.91 -1.93 13.64
N ASN A 80 12.54 -1.90 12.37
CA ASN A 80 13.50 -2.09 11.28
C ASN A 80 14.53 -0.96 11.27
N GLU A 81 15.83 -1.28 11.20
CA GLU A 81 16.93 -0.31 11.31
C GLU A 81 16.83 0.82 10.26
N VAL A 82 16.45 0.51 9.03
CA VAL A 82 16.28 1.53 7.98
C VAL A 82 15.15 2.50 8.35
N ILE A 83 14.06 1.97 8.89
CA ILE A 83 12.89 2.79 9.26
C ILE A 83 13.19 3.66 10.49
N THR A 84 13.84 3.11 11.52
CA THR A 84 14.19 3.87 12.73
C THR A 84 15.22 4.96 12.45
N GLU A 85 16.23 4.69 11.63
CA GLU A 85 17.20 5.70 11.17
C GLU A 85 16.52 6.87 10.44
N LEU A 86 15.57 6.55 9.55
CA LEU A 86 14.81 7.58 8.83
C LEU A 86 13.86 8.34 9.76
N ALA A 87 13.25 7.65 10.71
CA ALA A 87 12.41 8.28 11.73
C ALA A 87 13.20 9.32 12.54
N ASP A 88 14.38 8.96 13.01
CA ASP A 88 15.28 9.85 13.72
C ASP A 88 15.71 11.05 12.85
N LYS A 89 16.07 10.79 11.58
CA LYS A 89 16.49 11.83 10.64
C LYS A 89 15.42 12.88 10.41
N TYR A 90 14.16 12.47 10.24
CA TYR A 90 13.04 13.37 9.90
C TYR A 90 12.30 13.89 11.15
N GLY A 91 12.63 13.39 12.36
CA GLY A 91 11.89 13.69 13.58
C GLY A 91 10.44 13.19 13.52
N LYS A 92 10.23 12.05 12.86
CA LYS A 92 8.93 11.40 12.64
C LYS A 92 8.91 10.02 13.30
N SER A 93 7.72 9.45 13.46
CA SER A 93 7.61 8.05 13.91
C SER A 93 7.87 7.05 12.78
N SER A 94 8.17 5.80 13.15
CA SER A 94 8.28 4.69 12.20
C SER A 94 7.01 4.52 11.35
N ALA A 95 5.83 4.73 11.95
CA ALA A 95 4.56 4.69 11.24
C ALA A 95 4.49 5.75 10.14
N GLN A 96 4.87 6.99 10.44
CA GLN A 96 4.88 8.09 9.47
C GLN A 96 5.85 7.83 8.31
N ILE A 97 7.05 7.30 8.59
CA ILE A 97 8.01 6.93 7.53
C ILE A 97 7.43 5.88 6.59
N ILE A 98 6.81 4.82 7.14
CA ILE A 98 6.22 3.75 6.33
C ILE A 98 5.06 4.28 5.48
N LEU A 99 4.18 5.09 6.06
CA LEU A 99 3.06 5.68 5.31
C LEU A 99 3.55 6.64 4.23
N ARG A 100 4.55 7.48 4.54
CA ARG A 100 5.14 8.39 3.55
C ARG A 100 5.76 7.63 2.39
N TRP A 101 6.51 6.56 2.67
CA TRP A 101 7.05 5.69 1.65
C TRP A 101 5.95 5.11 0.74
N GLN A 102 4.87 4.57 1.31
CA GLN A 102 3.78 4.01 0.50
C GLN A 102 3.14 5.06 -0.41
N ILE A 103 2.85 6.24 0.12
CA ILE A 103 2.27 7.35 -0.65
C ILE A 103 3.22 7.77 -1.79
N GLN A 104 4.52 7.94 -1.51
CA GLN A 104 5.50 8.31 -2.53
C GLN A 104 5.72 7.21 -3.58
N ALA A 105 5.58 5.94 -3.20
CA ALA A 105 5.62 4.82 -4.12
C ALA A 105 4.35 4.70 -4.98
N GLY A 106 3.30 5.49 -4.69
CA GLY A 106 2.06 5.51 -5.46
C GLY A 106 1.02 4.50 -4.99
N PHE A 107 1.12 4.00 -3.75
CA PHE A 107 0.11 3.18 -3.10
C PHE A 107 -0.92 4.04 -2.36
N ILE A 108 -2.13 3.51 -2.17
CA ILE A 108 -3.09 4.02 -1.21
C ILE A 108 -2.88 3.27 0.10
N ALA A 109 -2.48 3.96 1.16
CA ALA A 109 -2.30 3.35 2.48
C ALA A 109 -3.57 3.47 3.31
N ILE A 110 -4.02 2.38 3.93
CA ILE A 110 -5.21 2.36 4.81
C ILE A 110 -4.83 1.91 6.23
N PRO A 111 -4.08 2.74 6.99
CA PRO A 111 -3.71 2.40 8.35
C PRO A 111 -4.93 2.43 9.28
N GLY A 112 -5.11 1.39 10.10
CA GLY A 112 -6.16 1.33 11.10
C GLY A 112 -5.63 1.70 12.49
N SER A 113 -6.37 2.53 13.24
CA SER A 113 -6.13 2.78 14.66
C SER A 113 -7.43 3.15 15.36
N SER A 114 -7.55 2.78 16.64
CA SER A 114 -8.58 3.28 17.56
C SER A 114 -8.05 4.35 18.53
N ASN A 115 -6.75 4.64 18.49
CA ASN A 115 -6.13 5.69 19.28
C ASN A 115 -6.18 7.02 18.51
N PRO A 116 -6.83 8.07 19.04
CA PRO A 116 -6.93 9.37 18.37
C PRO A 116 -5.57 10.00 18.02
N ASP A 117 -4.55 9.83 18.88
CA ASP A 117 -3.22 10.38 18.64
C ASP A 117 -2.55 9.68 17.44
N HIS A 118 -2.66 8.36 17.34
CA HIS A 118 -2.15 7.63 16.18
C HIS A 118 -2.91 7.97 14.89
N ILE A 119 -4.22 8.26 14.98
CA ILE A 119 -4.99 8.70 13.81
C ILE A 119 -4.48 10.05 13.31
N ALA A 120 -4.26 11.00 14.22
CA ALA A 120 -3.69 12.31 13.88
C ALA A 120 -2.27 12.17 13.30
N GLU A 121 -1.43 11.36 13.92
CA GLU A 121 -0.06 11.07 13.48
C GLU A 121 -0.02 10.41 12.08
N ASN A 122 -0.90 9.45 11.81
CA ASN A 122 -0.99 8.79 10.50
C ASN A 122 -1.36 9.78 9.38
N TYR A 123 -2.03 10.87 9.68
CA TYR A 123 -2.36 11.91 8.72
C TYR A 123 -1.23 12.94 8.53
N ASP A 124 -0.34 13.11 9.53
CA ASP A 124 0.77 14.06 9.52
C ASP A 124 2.00 13.50 8.77
N VAL A 125 1.85 13.25 7.47
CA VAL A 125 2.86 12.61 6.60
C VAL A 125 3.14 13.40 5.31
N PHE A 126 2.62 14.63 5.21
CA PHE A 126 2.72 15.44 3.99
C PHE A 126 3.70 16.60 4.09
N ASP A 127 4.32 16.82 5.25
CA ASP A 127 5.24 17.91 5.54
C ASP A 127 6.72 17.55 5.30
N PHE A 128 7.01 16.32 4.90
CA PHE A 128 8.35 15.85 4.56
C PHE A 128 8.34 14.92 3.34
N GLU A 129 9.50 14.67 2.78
CA GLU A 129 9.66 13.81 1.61
C GLU A 129 10.92 12.94 1.75
N LEU A 130 10.79 11.65 1.44
CA LEU A 130 11.91 10.72 1.37
C LEU A 130 12.65 10.93 0.04
N THR A 131 13.97 10.97 0.09
CA THR A 131 14.80 11.03 -1.12
C THR A 131 14.74 9.73 -1.93
N ASP A 132 15.10 9.78 -3.20
CA ASP A 132 15.14 8.58 -4.05
C ASP A 132 16.03 7.47 -3.47
N THR A 133 17.15 7.85 -2.85
CA THR A 133 18.04 6.90 -2.17
C THR A 133 17.35 6.22 -0.99
N GLU A 134 16.59 6.95 -0.20
CA GLU A 134 15.86 6.41 0.94
C GLU A 134 14.67 5.54 0.50
N MET A 135 13.96 5.97 -0.54
CA MET A 135 12.93 5.15 -1.19
C MET A 135 13.51 3.82 -1.67
N GLN A 136 14.71 3.84 -2.26
CA GLN A 136 15.38 2.62 -2.71
C GLN A 136 15.85 1.75 -1.53
N ARG A 137 16.30 2.34 -0.41
CA ARG A 137 16.66 1.60 0.81
C ARG A 137 15.44 0.85 1.35
N ILE A 138 14.28 1.50 1.39
CA ILE A 138 13.03 0.85 1.85
C ILE A 138 12.59 -0.21 0.84
N ARG A 139 12.70 0.05 -0.47
CA ARG A 139 12.39 -0.93 -1.52
C ARG A 139 13.23 -2.21 -1.36
N ASN A 140 14.48 -2.10 -0.97
CA ASN A 140 15.37 -3.24 -0.76
C ASN A 140 15.01 -4.10 0.49
N LEU A 141 14.03 -3.69 1.29
CA LEU A 141 13.51 -4.49 2.40
C LEU A 141 12.52 -5.57 1.95
N ASP A 142 12.06 -5.53 0.70
CA ASP A 142 11.15 -6.53 0.16
C ASP A 142 11.73 -7.95 0.27
N ARG A 143 10.98 -8.86 0.85
CA ARG A 143 11.33 -10.27 1.04
C ARG A 143 10.42 -11.21 0.26
N GLN A 144 9.45 -10.64 -0.47
CA GLN A 144 8.35 -11.38 -1.11
C GLN A 144 7.57 -12.26 -0.10
N MET A 145 7.45 -11.78 1.14
CA MET A 145 6.89 -12.52 2.26
C MET A 145 5.53 -11.97 2.66
N ARG A 146 4.47 -12.68 2.28
CA ARG A 146 3.11 -12.43 2.74
C ARG A 146 2.91 -13.05 4.12
N TYR A 147 2.09 -12.39 4.92
CA TYR A 147 1.67 -12.92 6.23
C TYR A 147 0.35 -13.68 6.15
N GLU A 148 -0.48 -13.37 5.16
CA GLU A 148 -1.78 -14.00 4.97
C GLU A 148 -1.84 -14.79 3.65
N ASN A 149 -2.56 -15.90 3.64
CA ASN A 149 -2.61 -16.84 2.50
C ASN A 149 -3.97 -16.85 1.78
N TRP A 150 -4.76 -15.79 1.91
CA TRP A 150 -6.10 -15.66 1.31
C TRP A 150 -6.19 -14.48 0.34
#